data_67a227e88cc47b155753b2b2e3e3a932
#
_entry.id   67a227e88cc47b155753b2b2e3e3a932
#
_cell.length_a   1.000
_cell.length_b   1.000
_cell.length_c   1.000
_cell.angle_alpha   90.00
_cell.angle_beta   90.00
_cell.angle_gamma   90.00
#
_symmetry.space_group_name_H-M   'P 1'
#
loop_
_entity.id
_entity.type
_entity.pdbx_description
1 polymer ?
#
loop_
_entity_poly.entity_id
_entity_poly.type
_entity_poly.pdbx_seq_one_letter_code
_entity_poly.pdbx_strand_id
1 'polypeptide(L)'
;MLKNWIKDRVNEGRLKSPWLIHYDCGSCNGCDIEVLACLTPVYDIERFGIINVGNPKHADVLLVTGTVNQRNKHVLKNIYDQMPSPKAVLALGACGLSGGVFRECYNVVGGVDKVIPVDVYVPGCPPKPEAIIDGVVKALAVVKEKLGLAEEPVVAVANME
;
A
#
# COMPACT_ATOMS: atom_id res chain seq x y z
N MET A 1 14.18 30.13 3.16
CA MET A 1 13.82 30.02 1.73
C MET A 1 14.39 28.76 1.06
N LEU A 2 15.70 28.57 0.98
CA LEU A 2 16.32 27.43 0.26
C LEU A 2 15.89 26.05 0.79
N LYS A 3 15.81 25.87 2.12
CA LYS A 3 15.36 24.58 2.73
C LYS A 3 13.93 24.21 2.35
N ASN A 4 13.02 25.17 2.27
CA ASN A 4 11.62 24.89 1.90
C ASN A 4 11.54 24.53 0.41
N TRP A 5 12.23 25.26 -0.46
CA TRP A 5 12.28 24.96 -1.88
C TRP A 5 12.82 23.55 -2.17
N ILE A 6 13.91 23.11 -1.49
CA ILE A 6 14.45 21.76 -1.63
C ILE A 6 13.42 20.71 -1.16
N LYS A 7 12.76 20.97 -0.02
CA LYS A 7 11.72 20.07 0.50
C LYS A 7 10.56 19.91 -0.47
N ASP A 8 10.11 21.01 -1.07
CA ASP A 8 8.99 20.99 -2.03
C ASP A 8 9.36 20.20 -3.30
N ARG A 9 10.60 20.37 -3.80
CA ARG A 9 11.10 19.60 -4.95
C ARG A 9 11.23 18.11 -4.66
N VAL A 10 11.71 17.75 -3.48
CA VAL A 10 11.78 16.35 -3.04
C VAL A 10 10.37 15.74 -2.92
N ASN A 11 9.44 16.46 -2.33
CA ASN A 11 8.06 16.01 -2.20
C ASN A 11 7.37 15.84 -3.56
N GLU A 12 7.58 16.77 -4.49
CA GLU A 12 7.09 16.68 -5.87
C GLU A 12 7.67 15.45 -6.59
N GLY A 13 8.97 15.18 -6.42
CA GLY A 13 9.64 14.01 -6.97
C GLY A 13 9.04 12.69 -6.43
N ARG A 14 8.78 12.61 -5.13
CA ARG A 14 8.14 11.44 -4.48
C ARG A 14 6.73 11.18 -5.01
N LEU A 15 5.97 12.23 -5.31
CA LEU A 15 4.62 12.08 -5.89
C LEU A 15 4.64 11.66 -7.36
N LYS A 16 5.68 12.06 -8.12
CA LYS A 16 5.84 11.67 -9.53
C LYS A 16 6.38 10.25 -9.71
N SER A 17 7.17 9.76 -8.76
CA SER A 17 7.72 8.40 -8.77
C SER A 17 7.63 7.81 -7.35
N PRO A 18 6.43 7.45 -6.91
CA PRO A 18 6.23 6.88 -5.58
C PRO A 18 6.81 5.47 -5.52
N TRP A 19 7.46 5.17 -4.40
CA TRP A 19 8.03 3.86 -4.15
C TRP A 19 7.13 3.06 -3.23
N LEU A 20 6.79 1.87 -3.69
CA LEU A 20 5.91 0.94 -2.99
C LEU A 20 6.73 -0.23 -2.45
N ILE A 21 6.44 -0.64 -1.22
CA ILE A 21 6.93 -1.90 -0.67
C ILE A 21 5.76 -2.86 -0.45
N HIS A 22 5.88 -4.07 -0.95
CA HIS A 22 4.93 -5.15 -0.71
C HIS A 22 5.44 -6.04 0.42
N TYR A 23 4.56 -6.34 1.38
CA TYR A 23 4.85 -7.25 2.49
C TYR A 23 3.70 -8.25 2.70
N ASP A 24 4.05 -9.53 2.63
CA ASP A 24 3.13 -10.64 2.94
C ASP A 24 3.21 -11.01 4.42
N CYS A 25 2.08 -10.89 5.12
CA CYS A 25 1.94 -11.27 6.54
C CYS A 25 1.54 -12.73 6.77
N GLY A 26 1.33 -13.49 5.71
CA GLY A 26 0.87 -14.88 5.76
C GLY A 26 -0.35 -15.09 4.88
N SER A 27 -0.20 -14.76 3.61
CA SER A 27 -1.24 -14.93 2.59
C SER A 27 -1.27 -16.36 2.03
N CYS A 28 -2.32 -16.66 1.29
CA CYS A 28 -2.39 -17.86 0.45
C CYS A 28 -1.75 -17.65 -0.92
N ASN A 29 -1.02 -16.56 -1.12
CA ASN A 29 -0.43 -16.04 -2.36
C ASN A 29 -1.45 -15.57 -3.42
N GLY A 30 -2.74 -15.69 -3.21
CA GLY A 30 -3.75 -15.21 -4.18
C GLY A 30 -3.62 -13.70 -4.42
N CYS A 31 -3.58 -12.90 -3.34
CA CYS A 31 -3.40 -11.46 -3.44
C CYS A 31 -2.02 -11.08 -4.00
N ASP A 32 -0.97 -11.85 -3.68
CA ASP A 32 0.39 -11.58 -4.13
C ASP A 32 0.54 -11.79 -5.63
N ILE A 33 -0.12 -12.81 -6.19
CA ILE A 33 -0.18 -13.05 -7.63
C ILE A 33 -0.86 -11.88 -8.34
N GLU A 34 -1.96 -11.36 -7.80
CA GLU A 34 -2.65 -10.19 -8.37
C GLU A 34 -1.82 -8.91 -8.26
N VAL A 35 -1.06 -8.73 -7.17
CA VAL A 35 -0.08 -7.63 -7.05
C VAL A 35 1.01 -7.75 -8.11
N LEU A 36 1.53 -8.96 -8.34
CA LEU A 36 2.51 -9.19 -9.41
C LEU A 36 1.90 -8.99 -10.79
N ALA A 37 0.63 -9.34 -10.99
CA ALA A 37 -0.09 -9.09 -12.23
C ALA A 37 -0.14 -7.59 -12.57
N CYS A 38 -0.26 -6.70 -11.56
CA CYS A 38 -0.22 -5.25 -11.77
C CYS A 38 1.11 -4.75 -12.37
N LEU A 39 2.22 -5.48 -12.14
CA LEU A 39 3.55 -5.16 -12.68
C LEU A 39 3.76 -5.73 -14.10
N THR A 40 2.85 -6.58 -14.58
CA THR A 40 2.95 -7.15 -15.93
C THR A 40 2.61 -6.12 -17.01
N PRO A 41 3.05 -6.32 -18.27
CA PRO A 41 2.77 -5.38 -19.35
C PRO A 41 1.29 -5.13 -19.65
N VAL A 42 0.38 -6.00 -19.18
CA VAL A 42 -1.07 -5.84 -19.37
C VAL A 42 -1.60 -4.66 -18.56
N TYR A 43 -1.17 -4.54 -17.29
CA TYR A 43 -1.62 -3.50 -16.38
C TYR A 43 -0.60 -2.37 -16.23
N ASP A 44 0.68 -2.69 -16.29
CA ASP A 44 1.83 -1.78 -16.37
C ASP A 44 1.73 -0.60 -15.37
N ILE A 45 1.59 -0.92 -14.09
CA ILE A 45 1.50 0.10 -13.03
C ILE A 45 2.76 0.99 -12.97
N GLU A 46 3.90 0.48 -13.45
CA GLU A 46 5.17 1.22 -13.47
C GLU A 46 5.13 2.43 -14.41
N ARG A 47 4.28 2.43 -15.44
CA ARG A 47 4.07 3.60 -16.33
C ARG A 47 3.54 4.83 -15.58
N PHE A 48 2.93 4.64 -14.40
CA PHE A 48 2.50 5.74 -13.52
C PHE A 48 3.59 6.21 -12.57
N GLY A 49 4.84 5.73 -12.75
CA GLY A 49 5.99 6.06 -11.91
C GLY A 49 6.10 5.25 -10.63
N ILE A 50 5.22 4.27 -10.42
CA ILE A 50 5.21 3.43 -9.22
C ILE A 50 6.30 2.36 -9.35
N ILE A 51 7.21 2.31 -8.39
CA ILE A 51 8.32 1.35 -8.38
C ILE A 51 8.20 0.48 -7.14
N ASN A 52 8.23 -0.85 -7.33
CA ASN A 52 8.29 -1.79 -6.22
C ASN A 52 9.73 -1.89 -5.70
N VAL A 53 9.93 -1.62 -4.40
CA VAL A 53 11.24 -1.61 -3.75
C VAL A 53 11.31 -2.59 -2.59
N GLY A 54 12.48 -3.17 -2.36
CA GLY A 54 12.73 -4.09 -1.25
C GLY A 54 13.19 -3.42 0.05
N ASN A 55 13.35 -2.09 0.09
CA ASN A 55 13.87 -1.38 1.26
C ASN A 55 12.81 -0.44 1.85
N PRO A 56 12.35 -0.68 3.10
CA PRO A 56 11.33 0.16 3.73
C PRO A 56 11.77 1.61 3.93
N LYS A 57 13.06 1.90 4.03
CA LYS A 57 13.57 3.27 4.20
C LYS A 57 13.36 4.17 2.97
N HIS A 58 13.06 3.58 1.82
CA HIS A 58 12.80 4.31 0.58
C HIS A 58 11.32 4.30 0.19
N ALA A 59 10.49 3.49 0.85
CA ALA A 59 9.10 3.32 0.47
C ALA A 59 8.19 4.43 0.98
N ASP A 60 7.29 4.88 0.13
CA ASP A 60 6.23 5.86 0.43
C ASP A 60 4.91 5.17 0.77
N VAL A 61 4.64 4.01 0.14
CA VAL A 61 3.43 3.21 0.33
C VAL A 61 3.81 1.80 0.77
N LEU A 62 3.20 1.33 1.86
CA LEU A 62 3.28 -0.05 2.33
C LEU A 62 2.01 -0.80 1.92
N LEU A 63 2.15 -1.76 1.01
CA LEU A 63 1.09 -2.66 0.60
C LEU A 63 1.22 -3.96 1.40
N VAL A 64 0.17 -4.31 2.15
CA VAL A 64 0.17 -5.49 3.04
C VAL A 64 -0.86 -6.49 2.58
N THR A 65 -0.43 -7.72 2.36
CA THR A 65 -1.28 -8.87 2.05
C THR A 65 -1.30 -9.89 3.19
N GLY A 66 -2.32 -10.74 3.19
CA GLY A 66 -2.42 -11.85 4.13
C GLY A 66 -2.88 -11.48 5.53
N THR A 67 -3.04 -12.49 6.36
CA THR A 67 -3.44 -12.36 7.77
C THR A 67 -2.24 -12.08 8.65
N VAL A 68 -2.37 -11.12 9.57
CA VAL A 68 -1.31 -10.89 10.54
C VAL A 68 -1.31 -12.00 11.58
N ASN A 69 -0.22 -12.72 11.69
CA ASN A 69 0.00 -13.74 12.69
C ASN A 69 0.93 -13.26 13.82
N GLN A 70 0.99 -14.01 14.92
CA GLN A 70 1.79 -13.65 16.10
C GLN A 70 3.29 -13.49 15.81
N ARG A 71 3.83 -14.20 14.80
CA ARG A 71 5.24 -14.07 14.41
C ARG A 71 5.49 -12.83 13.54
N ASN A 72 4.59 -12.59 12.59
CA ASN A 72 4.79 -11.52 11.60
C ASN A 72 4.40 -10.13 12.12
N LYS A 73 3.58 -10.01 13.17
CA LYS A 73 3.18 -8.72 13.74
C LYS A 73 4.36 -7.82 14.09
N HIS A 74 5.45 -8.39 14.61
CA HIS A 74 6.65 -7.63 14.98
C HIS A 74 7.42 -7.16 13.76
N VAL A 75 7.49 -8.02 12.72
CA VAL A 75 8.17 -7.69 11.46
C VAL A 75 7.40 -6.60 10.74
N LEU A 76 6.08 -6.72 10.64
CA LEU A 76 5.20 -5.70 10.04
C LEU A 76 5.38 -4.35 10.73
N LYS A 77 5.37 -4.33 12.06
CA LYS A 77 5.61 -3.11 12.83
C LYS A 77 7.00 -2.52 12.56
N ASN A 78 8.04 -3.35 12.54
CA ASN A 78 9.40 -2.92 12.25
C ASN A 78 9.54 -2.31 10.85
N ILE A 79 8.89 -2.91 9.84
CA ILE A 79 8.87 -2.36 8.47
C ILE A 79 8.19 -0.99 8.49
N TYR A 80 7.01 -0.89 9.11
CA TYR A 80 6.30 0.37 9.23
C TYR A 80 7.12 1.45 9.93
N ASP A 81 7.78 1.13 11.04
CA ASP A 81 8.58 2.09 11.81
C ASP A 81 9.83 2.57 11.04
N GLN A 82 10.38 1.74 10.16
CA GLN A 82 11.53 2.10 9.31
C GLN A 82 11.17 3.01 8.13
N MET A 83 9.92 3.03 7.71
CA MET A 83 9.47 3.88 6.60
C MET A 83 9.49 5.36 7.00
N PRO A 84 9.98 6.25 6.12
CA PRO A 84 9.96 7.69 6.37
C PRO A 84 8.54 8.24 6.35
N SER A 85 8.32 9.36 7.03
CA SER A 85 7.07 10.12 6.94
C SER A 85 7.17 11.20 5.85
N PRO A 86 6.08 11.53 5.15
CA PRO A 86 4.76 10.90 5.19
C PRO A 86 4.73 9.55 4.46
N LYS A 87 3.89 8.65 4.94
CA LYS A 87 3.70 7.31 4.40
C LYS A 87 2.22 6.93 4.39
N ALA A 88 1.83 6.01 3.52
CA ALA A 88 0.50 5.42 3.51
C ALA A 88 0.58 3.90 3.63
N VAL A 89 -0.45 3.32 4.24
CA VAL A 89 -0.60 1.86 4.40
C VAL A 89 -1.87 1.41 3.69
N LEU A 90 -1.70 0.45 2.78
CA LEU A 90 -2.76 -0.19 2.02
C LEU A 90 -2.90 -1.64 2.49
N ALA A 91 -4.05 -1.99 3.08
CA ALA A 91 -4.38 -3.37 3.40
C ALA A 91 -5.15 -4.00 2.24
N LEU A 92 -4.64 -5.14 1.73
CA LEU A 92 -5.16 -5.81 0.55
C LEU A 92 -5.82 -7.14 0.90
N GLY A 93 -7.03 -7.33 0.34
CA GLY A 93 -7.77 -8.56 0.43
C GLY A 93 -8.45 -8.80 1.78
N ALA A 94 -9.42 -9.71 1.83
CA ALA A 94 -10.19 -10.02 3.03
C ALA A 94 -9.31 -10.44 4.22
N CYS A 95 -8.20 -11.11 3.95
CA CYS A 95 -7.23 -11.53 4.97
C CYS A 95 -6.56 -10.32 5.63
N GLY A 96 -6.07 -9.35 4.85
CA GLY A 96 -5.47 -8.12 5.36
C GLY A 96 -6.46 -7.22 6.10
N LEU A 97 -7.72 -7.20 5.65
CA LEU A 97 -8.76 -6.35 6.24
C LEU A 97 -9.21 -6.86 7.61
N SER A 98 -9.50 -8.16 7.74
CA SER A 98 -10.17 -8.70 8.92
C SER A 98 -9.59 -10.02 9.44
N GLY A 99 -8.57 -10.58 8.78
CA GLY A 99 -8.10 -11.94 8.98
C GLY A 99 -8.81 -12.96 8.08
N GLY A 100 -9.85 -12.55 7.33
CA GLY A 100 -10.57 -13.41 6.39
C GLY A 100 -11.09 -14.70 7.04
N VAL A 101 -10.94 -15.80 6.32
CA VAL A 101 -11.35 -17.14 6.81
C VAL A 101 -10.49 -17.65 7.97
N PHE A 102 -9.31 -17.07 8.18
CA PHE A 102 -8.35 -17.50 9.21
C PHE A 102 -8.47 -16.72 10.51
N ARG A 103 -9.41 -15.77 10.63
CA ARG A 103 -9.52 -14.85 11.78
C ARG A 103 -9.67 -15.54 13.13
N GLU A 104 -10.24 -16.75 13.16
CA GLU A 104 -10.48 -17.51 14.38
C GLU A 104 -9.36 -18.51 14.69
N CYS A 105 -8.30 -18.57 13.87
CA CYS A 105 -7.16 -19.43 14.14
C CYS A 105 -6.34 -18.89 15.32
N TYR A 106 -5.88 -19.80 16.17
CA TYR A 106 -5.18 -19.46 17.43
C TYR A 106 -3.94 -18.57 17.29
N ASN A 107 -3.28 -18.63 16.14
CA ASN A 107 -2.04 -17.86 15.88
C ASN A 107 -2.28 -16.57 15.06
N VAL A 108 -3.51 -16.27 14.69
CA VAL A 108 -3.88 -15.11 13.91
C VAL A 108 -4.27 -13.95 14.82
N VAL A 109 -3.69 -12.78 14.58
CA VAL A 109 -4.04 -11.54 15.29
C VAL A 109 -5.30 -10.93 14.69
N GLY A 110 -5.49 -11.09 13.39
CA GLY A 110 -6.61 -10.57 12.61
C GLY A 110 -6.16 -9.66 11.48
N GLY A 111 -6.84 -8.52 11.31
CA GLY A 111 -6.52 -7.53 10.29
C GLY A 111 -5.23 -6.76 10.58
N VAL A 112 -4.71 -6.10 9.55
CA VAL A 112 -3.51 -5.25 9.60
C VAL A 112 -3.69 -4.08 10.57
N ASP A 113 -4.91 -3.55 10.65
CA ASP A 113 -5.32 -2.44 11.51
C ASP A 113 -5.09 -2.67 13.00
N LYS A 114 -5.01 -3.92 13.42
CA LYS A 114 -4.72 -4.29 14.82
C LYS A 114 -3.24 -4.10 15.21
N VAL A 115 -2.37 -3.90 14.23
CA VAL A 115 -0.91 -3.81 14.46
C VAL A 115 -0.36 -2.45 14.04
N ILE A 116 -0.80 -1.92 12.91
CA ILE A 116 -0.38 -0.63 12.35
C ILE A 116 -1.60 0.14 11.84
N PRO A 117 -1.57 1.47 11.81
CA PRO A 117 -2.64 2.26 11.22
C PRO A 117 -2.73 1.98 9.71
N VAL A 118 -3.95 1.78 9.20
CA VAL A 118 -4.24 1.54 7.80
C VAL A 118 -4.97 2.74 7.23
N ASP A 119 -4.50 3.26 6.11
CA ASP A 119 -5.08 4.41 5.44
C ASP A 119 -6.11 3.99 4.37
N VAL A 120 -5.85 2.89 3.66
CA VAL A 120 -6.71 2.42 2.56
C VAL A 120 -6.95 0.92 2.67
N TYR A 121 -8.18 0.50 2.38
CA TYR A 121 -8.59 -0.90 2.34
C TYR A 121 -9.06 -1.27 0.94
N VAL A 122 -8.55 -2.39 0.41
CA VAL A 122 -8.99 -2.95 -0.87
C VAL A 122 -9.61 -4.33 -0.64
N PRO A 123 -10.95 -4.44 -0.65
CA PRO A 123 -11.63 -5.71 -0.42
C PRO A 123 -11.50 -6.64 -1.63
N GLY A 124 -11.52 -7.95 -1.37
CA GLY A 124 -11.47 -9.03 -2.37
C GLY A 124 -10.81 -10.28 -1.83
N CYS A 125 -10.93 -11.39 -2.56
CA CYS A 125 -10.29 -12.66 -2.17
C CYS A 125 -10.00 -13.53 -3.42
N PRO A 126 -8.96 -13.14 -4.20
CA PRO A 126 -8.21 -11.88 -4.22
C PRO A 126 -9.01 -10.72 -4.85
N PRO A 127 -8.63 -9.47 -4.61
CA PRO A 127 -9.11 -8.34 -5.41
C PRO A 127 -8.48 -8.38 -6.79
N LYS A 128 -9.19 -7.88 -7.80
CA LYS A 128 -8.69 -7.78 -9.17
C LYS A 128 -7.56 -6.74 -9.27
N PRO A 129 -6.64 -6.85 -10.25
CA PRO A 129 -5.55 -5.89 -10.45
C PRO A 129 -6.02 -4.44 -10.57
N GLU A 130 -7.14 -4.18 -11.23
CA GLU A 130 -7.70 -2.84 -11.39
C GLU A 130 -8.08 -2.22 -10.02
N ALA A 131 -8.66 -3.03 -9.12
CA ALA A 131 -9.01 -2.58 -7.78
C ALA A 131 -7.76 -2.32 -6.92
N ILE A 132 -6.68 -3.07 -7.15
CA ILE A 132 -5.39 -2.86 -6.49
C ILE A 132 -4.78 -1.53 -6.94
N ILE A 133 -4.78 -1.27 -8.25
CA ILE A 133 -4.29 -0.01 -8.84
C ILE A 133 -5.06 1.18 -8.29
N ASP A 134 -6.40 1.11 -8.26
CA ASP A 134 -7.25 2.14 -7.67
C ASP A 134 -6.92 2.37 -6.18
N GLY A 135 -6.70 1.29 -5.44
CA GLY A 135 -6.25 1.35 -4.04
C GLY A 135 -4.91 2.06 -3.87
N VAL A 136 -3.94 1.78 -4.74
CA VAL A 136 -2.63 2.46 -4.73
C VAL A 136 -2.77 3.94 -5.06
N VAL A 137 -3.59 4.30 -6.04
CA VAL A 137 -3.88 5.71 -6.38
C VAL A 137 -4.48 6.44 -5.18
N LYS A 138 -5.43 5.82 -4.46
CA LYS A 138 -6.00 6.37 -3.22
C LYS A 138 -4.94 6.53 -2.11
N ALA A 139 -4.05 5.56 -1.97
CA ALA A 139 -2.96 5.64 -1.00
C ALA A 139 -1.99 6.81 -1.32
N LEU A 140 -1.72 7.05 -2.60
CA LEU A 140 -0.92 8.20 -3.03
C LEU A 140 -1.64 9.54 -2.76
N ALA A 141 -2.95 9.60 -2.92
CA ALA A 141 -3.73 10.78 -2.54
C ALA A 141 -3.61 11.07 -1.03
N VAL A 142 -3.62 10.05 -0.18
CA VAL A 142 -3.38 10.20 1.27
C VAL A 142 -1.95 10.70 1.55
N VAL A 143 -0.94 10.21 0.85
CA VAL A 143 0.44 10.74 0.98
C VAL A 143 0.49 12.21 0.58
N LYS A 144 -0.18 12.59 -0.51
CA LYS A 144 -0.27 13.97 -1.00
C LYS A 144 -0.92 14.89 0.03
N GLU A 145 -2.03 14.44 0.64
CA GLU A 145 -2.72 15.16 1.72
C GLU A 145 -1.80 15.36 2.95
N LYS A 146 -1.13 14.30 3.38
CA LYS A 146 -0.16 14.34 4.50
C LYS A 146 1.04 15.26 4.22
N LEU A 147 1.36 15.53 2.95
CA LEU A 147 2.38 16.50 2.52
C LEU A 147 1.88 17.95 2.54
N GLY A 148 0.57 18.17 2.70
CA GLY A 148 -0.05 19.49 2.63
C GLY A 148 -0.15 20.06 1.21
N LEU A 149 -0.07 19.19 0.19
CA LEU A 149 -0.14 19.53 -1.23
C LEU A 149 -1.55 19.20 -1.80
N ALA A 150 -2.59 19.30 -0.98
CA ALA A 150 -3.96 19.00 -1.37
C ALA A 150 -4.45 20.02 -2.41
N GLU A 151 -4.45 19.64 -3.67
CA GLU A 151 -5.30 20.18 -4.74
C GLU A 151 -6.10 19.02 -5.31
N GLU A 152 -7.44 19.18 -5.28
CA GLU A 152 -8.53 18.44 -5.93
C GLU A 152 -8.45 16.89 -6.01
N PRO A 153 -9.56 16.18 -5.77
CA PRO A 153 -9.61 14.73 -5.83
C PRO A 153 -9.28 14.29 -7.26
N VAL A 154 -8.29 13.43 -7.39
CA VAL A 154 -8.04 12.71 -8.65
C VAL A 154 -9.30 11.93 -8.97
N VAL A 155 -9.98 12.39 -10.01
CA VAL A 155 -11.23 11.83 -10.54
C VAL A 155 -11.10 10.33 -10.66
N ALA A 156 -12.04 9.63 -10.04
CA ALA A 156 -12.28 8.21 -10.20
C ALA A 156 -12.18 7.83 -11.69
N VAL A 157 -11.37 6.83 -12.01
CA VAL A 157 -11.52 6.09 -13.26
C VAL A 157 -12.79 5.25 -13.11
N ALA A 158 -13.92 5.94 -13.26
CA ALA A 158 -15.21 5.31 -13.49
C ALA A 158 -15.36 5.13 -15.00
N ASN A 159 -15.78 3.93 -15.39
CA ASN A 159 -16.29 3.52 -16.69
C ASN A 159 -15.25 3.23 -17.77
N MET A 160 -14.77 2.01 -17.76
CA MET A 160 -14.59 1.25 -19.00
C MET A 160 -15.65 0.13 -19.00
N GLU A 161 -16.76 0.39 -19.69
CA GLU A 161 -17.69 -0.62 -20.21
C GLU A 161 -16.99 -1.49 -21.24
#